data_a8928108ff92111753d91bc791b92026
#
_entry.id   a8928108ff92111753d91bc791b92026
#
_cell.length_a   1.000
_cell.length_b   1.000
_cell.length_c   1.000
_cell.angle_alpha   90.00
_cell.angle_beta   90.00
_cell.angle_gamma   90.00
#
_symmetry.space_group_name_H-M   'P 1'
#
loop_
_entity.id
_entity.type
_entity.pdbx_description
1 polymer ?
#
loop_
_entity_poly.entity_id
_entity_poly.type
_entity_poly.pdbx_seq_one_letter_code
_entity_poly.pdbx_strand_id
1 'polypeptide(L)'
;MSMNNIGSVVSCAPGSILVGIKDLATFEENKDKLQIGRFLKIAQGNHDYTIATIRNIKGATTQEANGAVDWQFQVECQAIGTLVDGKSFDRGSLLLPVPTELAFVADEETLARLFDADAEYDFPLGTLSMNKNTVLKVSGDKFFSKHIAVVGSTGSGKSCAVARVLQDIVGIQGKQNINVAAQNNSHLVIFDLHDEYTAAFTLPEDQSFTLNRLDIDTLRLPYWLMNSEELESIFIESNESNSHNQVSQFKHAVVRNKERHNPDIPNVTYDTPVYFSIREVYNYIENMNREVIGRLEGEDRPKLSDGTLVNDRGQHYFEKLCTFVQPSTANASKATNGPFNGEFNRFTSRLEAKLADKRLKFLLDAKKEDGASFETKDFDVLMRQFLGYLDRSNVTIVDLSGIPFEVLSITVSLVSRLIFDFCFHYSKMRHAAGVLNDVPVMLVCEEAHNYVPRNNDAAYRASRKSLERIAKEGRKYGLSLMVVSQRPSEVSETIFAQCNNFISLRLTNDADQNYVRRLFPDNSSALTDVLPNLTAGECVVVGDAVLLPAIVKMPLPDPQPHSQSVKVHNEWREKWREVAFEDVIARWRK
;
A
#
# COMPACT_ATOMS: atom_id res chain seq x y z
N MET A 1 33.14 -5.47 34.82
CA MET A 1 33.61 -4.09 34.86
C MET A 1 32.68 -3.29 35.77
N SER A 2 33.23 -2.50 36.71
CA SER A 2 32.38 -1.68 37.60
C SER A 2 31.59 -0.70 36.75
N MET A 3 30.26 -0.77 36.80
CA MET A 3 29.41 0.22 36.14
C MET A 3 29.71 1.61 36.71
N ASN A 4 30.28 2.50 35.92
CA ASN A 4 30.51 3.87 36.33
C ASN A 4 29.19 4.61 36.44
N ASN A 5 28.76 4.89 37.66
CA ASN A 5 27.61 5.73 37.96
C ASN A 5 27.86 7.16 37.44
N ILE A 6 27.00 7.68 36.56
CA ILE A 6 27.11 9.02 35.98
C ILE A 6 26.38 10.08 36.79
N GLY A 7 25.44 9.72 37.65
CA GLY A 7 24.61 10.64 38.40
C GLY A 7 23.49 9.96 39.15
N SER A 8 22.50 10.73 39.56
CA SER A 8 21.32 10.25 40.27
C SER A 8 20.04 10.92 39.84
N VAL A 9 18.91 10.30 40.10
CA VAL A 9 17.58 10.85 39.85
C VAL A 9 17.35 12.04 40.77
N VAL A 10 17.00 13.18 40.21
CA VAL A 10 16.65 14.42 40.91
C VAL A 10 15.13 14.52 41.12
N SER A 11 14.37 14.21 40.07
CA SER A 11 12.91 14.17 40.13
C SER A 11 12.35 13.15 39.14
N CYS A 12 11.17 12.63 39.44
CA CYS A 12 10.49 11.66 38.60
C CYS A 12 9.00 11.96 38.54
N ALA A 13 8.46 11.93 37.34
CA ALA A 13 7.06 12.01 37.00
C ALA A 13 6.73 10.98 35.91
N PRO A 14 5.46 10.58 35.69
CA PRO A 14 5.10 9.55 34.72
C PRO A 14 5.62 9.77 33.28
N GLY A 15 5.80 11.02 32.87
CA GLY A 15 6.29 11.36 31.52
C GLY A 15 7.73 11.86 31.46
N SER A 16 8.43 12.06 32.60
CA SER A 16 9.75 12.66 32.63
C SER A 16 10.52 12.28 33.89
N ILE A 17 11.76 11.83 33.70
CA ILE A 17 12.75 11.55 34.74
C ILE A 17 13.89 12.54 34.55
N LEU A 18 14.24 13.28 35.60
CA LEU A 18 15.35 14.21 35.59
C LEU A 18 16.54 13.59 36.34
N VAL A 19 17.64 13.38 35.63
CA VAL A 19 18.89 12.86 36.18
C VAL A 19 19.91 14.00 36.28
N GLY A 20 20.45 14.21 37.45
CA GLY A 20 21.58 15.10 37.67
C GLY A 20 22.90 14.35 37.46
N ILE A 21 23.79 14.91 36.63
CA ILE A 21 25.16 14.40 36.43
C ILE A 21 26.06 14.87 37.54
N LYS A 22 26.98 14.03 37.98
CA LYS A 22 27.84 14.31 39.16
C LYS A 22 28.65 15.58 39.02
N ASP A 23 29.40 15.70 37.93
CA ASP A 23 30.37 16.75 37.68
C ASP A 23 30.70 16.90 36.19
N LEU A 24 31.45 17.95 35.83
CA LEU A 24 31.90 18.20 34.47
C LEU A 24 32.78 17.07 33.90
N ALA A 25 33.64 16.44 34.69
CA ALA A 25 34.53 15.36 34.25
C ALA A 25 33.73 14.15 33.82
N THR A 26 32.75 13.74 34.64
CA THR A 26 31.82 12.65 34.32
C THR A 26 31.01 12.94 33.05
N PHE A 27 30.57 14.18 32.86
CA PHE A 27 29.86 14.57 31.62
C PHE A 27 30.78 14.50 30.41
N GLU A 28 31.98 15.04 30.49
CA GLU A 28 32.97 15.04 29.39
C GLU A 28 33.39 13.62 28.97
N GLU A 29 33.61 12.74 29.94
CA GLU A 29 33.93 11.32 29.69
C GLU A 29 32.81 10.57 28.97
N ASN A 30 31.55 10.96 29.18
CA ASN A 30 30.38 10.29 28.66
C ASN A 30 29.60 11.07 27.59
N LYS A 31 30.09 12.25 27.15
CA LYS A 31 29.38 13.14 26.24
C LYS A 31 28.93 12.48 24.92
N ASP A 32 29.71 11.56 24.39
CA ASP A 32 29.35 10.82 23.17
C ASP A 32 28.21 9.82 23.39
N LYS A 33 28.01 9.40 24.63
CA LYS A 33 26.95 8.49 25.06
C LYS A 33 25.73 9.22 25.63
N LEU A 34 25.92 10.44 26.10
CA LEU A 34 24.88 11.33 26.60
C LEU A 34 24.37 12.22 25.47
N GLN A 35 23.56 11.63 24.57
CA GLN A 35 22.97 12.35 23.43
C GLN A 35 21.47 12.05 23.34
N ILE A 36 20.72 12.97 22.76
CA ILE A 36 19.27 12.79 22.56
C ILE A 36 19.00 11.51 21.76
N GLY A 37 18.04 10.71 22.24
CA GLY A 37 17.70 9.41 21.65
C GLY A 37 18.51 8.23 22.13
N ARG A 38 19.57 8.45 22.95
CA ARG A 38 20.32 7.37 23.63
C ARG A 38 19.65 6.95 24.92
N PHE A 39 20.11 5.81 25.48
CA PHE A 39 19.49 5.16 26.62
C PHE A 39 20.32 5.31 27.89
N LEU A 40 19.61 5.58 28.99
CA LEU A 40 20.13 5.45 30.35
C LEU A 40 19.52 4.23 31.03
N LYS A 41 20.30 3.64 31.92
CA LYS A 41 19.93 2.56 32.82
C LYS A 41 19.89 3.12 34.23
N ILE A 42 18.71 3.19 34.84
CA ILE A 42 18.49 3.79 36.16
C ILE A 42 18.16 2.67 37.13
N ALA A 43 18.89 2.57 38.22
CA ALA A 43 18.68 1.54 39.24
C ALA A 43 17.26 1.63 39.81
N GLN A 44 16.66 0.48 40.08
CA GLN A 44 15.34 0.36 40.67
C GLN A 44 15.38 -0.81 41.68
N GLY A 45 15.57 -0.50 42.93
CA GLY A 45 15.77 -1.51 43.94
C GLY A 45 17.08 -2.33 43.77
N ASN A 46 17.06 -3.62 44.08
CA ASN A 46 18.28 -4.38 44.20
C ASN A 46 18.81 -5.00 42.89
N HIS A 47 17.95 -5.27 41.90
CA HIS A 47 18.37 -5.99 40.69
C HIS A 47 17.72 -5.52 39.43
N ASP A 48 16.68 -4.66 39.50
CA ASP A 48 15.97 -4.14 38.36
C ASP A 48 16.50 -2.78 37.91
N TYR A 49 16.30 -2.46 36.64
CA TYR A 49 16.71 -1.17 36.09
C TYR A 49 15.61 -0.62 35.20
N THR A 50 15.25 0.63 35.43
CA THR A 50 14.44 1.38 34.47
C THR A 50 15.31 1.78 33.30
N ILE A 51 14.92 1.43 32.09
CA ILE A 51 15.52 1.90 30.85
C ILE A 51 14.77 3.16 30.41
N ALA A 52 15.51 4.23 30.18
CA ALA A 52 14.94 5.52 29.80
C ALA A 52 15.67 6.14 28.60
N THR A 53 14.93 6.76 27.69
CA THR A 53 15.49 7.48 26.55
C THR A 53 15.76 8.93 26.91
N ILE A 54 16.93 9.44 26.54
CA ILE A 54 17.32 10.85 26.72
C ILE A 54 16.50 11.73 25.77
N ARG A 55 15.77 12.70 26.33
CA ARG A 55 14.95 13.67 25.59
C ARG A 55 15.61 15.04 25.47
N ASN A 56 16.26 15.47 26.54
CA ASN A 56 16.85 16.79 26.61
C ASN A 56 18.04 16.79 27.56
N ILE A 57 18.99 17.67 27.30
CA ILE A 57 20.18 17.87 28.15
C ILE A 57 20.32 19.35 28.41
N LYS A 58 20.39 19.75 29.68
CA LYS A 58 20.53 21.15 30.12
C LYS A 58 21.82 21.29 30.90
N GLY A 59 22.59 22.29 30.58
CA GLY A 59 23.73 22.71 31.36
C GLY A 59 23.45 24.09 32.00
N ALA A 60 23.75 24.22 33.28
CA ALA A 60 23.70 25.49 34.01
C ALA A 60 25.07 25.73 34.63
N THR A 61 25.45 26.99 34.72
CA THR A 61 26.70 27.42 35.40
C THR A 61 26.37 28.19 36.65
N THR A 62 27.05 27.85 37.74
CA THR A 62 27.03 28.62 38.98
C THR A 62 28.42 29.23 39.17
N GLN A 63 28.52 30.55 39.43
CA GLN A 63 29.78 31.18 39.78
C GLN A 63 30.02 31.02 41.30
N GLU A 64 31.09 30.36 41.67
CA GLU A 64 31.53 30.30 43.07
C GLU A 64 32.15 31.63 43.51
N ALA A 65 32.19 31.87 44.82
CA ALA A 65 32.76 33.09 45.41
C ALA A 65 34.26 33.35 45.08
N ASN A 66 34.98 32.29 44.65
CA ASN A 66 36.37 32.32 44.20
C ASN A 66 36.54 32.61 42.69
N GLY A 67 35.43 32.86 41.94
CA GLY A 67 35.42 33.14 40.51
C GLY A 67 35.48 31.87 39.62
N ALA A 68 35.52 30.68 40.21
CA ALA A 68 35.42 29.42 39.44
C ALA A 68 33.99 29.22 38.95
N VAL A 69 33.87 28.64 37.75
CA VAL A 69 32.58 28.28 37.14
C VAL A 69 32.32 26.81 37.40
N ASP A 70 31.30 26.52 38.20
CA ASP A 70 30.82 25.14 38.39
C ASP A 70 29.69 24.83 37.39
N TRP A 71 29.81 23.71 36.70
CA TRP A 71 28.85 23.23 35.73
C TRP A 71 27.95 22.17 36.35
N GLN A 72 26.64 22.39 36.25
CA GLN A 72 25.61 21.42 36.61
C GLN A 72 24.88 20.96 35.37
N PHE A 73 24.87 19.66 35.12
CA PHE A 73 24.19 19.05 34.00
C PHE A 73 22.98 18.29 34.47
N GLN A 74 21.88 18.46 33.75
CA GLN A 74 20.64 17.74 33.97
C GLN A 74 20.22 17.08 32.66
N VAL A 75 19.92 15.79 32.73
CA VAL A 75 19.47 14.97 31.60
C VAL A 75 18.01 14.62 31.86
N GLU A 76 17.13 15.09 30.99
CA GLU A 76 15.72 14.75 31.01
C GLU A 76 15.49 13.51 30.17
N CYS A 77 14.90 12.48 30.78
CA CYS A 77 14.69 11.18 30.18
C CYS A 77 13.22 10.77 30.28
N GLN A 78 12.82 9.86 29.41
CA GLN A 78 11.52 9.21 29.49
C GLN A 78 11.71 7.70 29.69
N ALA A 79 11.04 7.13 30.69
CA ALA A 79 11.01 5.68 30.89
C ALA A 79 10.34 4.96 29.72
N ILE A 80 10.93 3.83 29.28
CA ILE A 80 10.42 3.00 28.17
C ILE A 80 10.14 1.57 28.59
N GLY A 81 10.77 1.11 29.67
CA GLY A 81 10.54 -0.23 30.22
C GLY A 81 11.48 -0.54 31.38
N THR A 82 11.38 -1.75 31.87
CA THR A 82 12.17 -2.29 32.98
C THR A 82 13.00 -3.48 32.53
N LEU A 83 14.30 -3.46 32.85
CA LEU A 83 15.17 -4.60 32.71
C LEU A 83 15.13 -5.40 34.04
N VAL A 84 14.40 -6.50 34.05
CA VAL A 84 14.16 -7.34 35.21
C VAL A 84 15.38 -8.24 35.47
N ASP A 85 15.86 -8.27 36.70
CA ASP A 85 17.08 -9.00 37.14
C ASP A 85 18.31 -8.71 36.26
N GLY A 86 18.30 -7.58 35.54
CA GLY A 86 19.35 -7.25 34.57
C GLY A 86 19.40 -8.16 33.34
N LYS A 87 18.36 -9.00 33.08
CA LYS A 87 18.37 -10.05 32.06
C LYS A 87 17.29 -9.91 31.01
N SER A 88 16.02 -9.78 31.39
CA SER A 88 14.89 -9.69 30.48
C SER A 88 14.32 -8.29 30.47
N PHE A 89 13.96 -7.77 29.28
CA PHE A 89 13.37 -6.45 29.16
C PHE A 89 11.86 -6.55 28.98
N ASP A 90 11.13 -5.88 29.89
CA ASP A 90 9.68 -5.73 29.81
C ASP A 90 9.33 -4.32 29.34
N ARG A 91 8.55 -4.22 28.26
CA ARG A 91 8.05 -2.94 27.74
C ARG A 91 6.99 -2.36 28.67
N GLY A 92 7.18 -1.12 29.04
CA GLY A 92 6.36 -0.44 30.05
C GLY A 92 6.98 -0.55 31.43
N SER A 93 6.76 0.46 32.26
CA SER A 93 7.25 0.50 33.62
C SER A 93 6.08 0.81 34.56
N LEU A 94 5.73 -0.19 35.37
CA LEU A 94 4.73 0.00 36.44
C LEU A 94 5.31 0.75 37.64
N LEU A 95 6.63 0.64 37.85
CA LEU A 95 7.37 1.33 38.89
C LEU A 95 8.34 2.33 38.26
N LEU A 96 8.33 3.54 38.75
CA LEU A 96 9.25 4.60 38.34
C LEU A 96 10.36 4.75 39.39
N PRO A 97 11.59 5.11 38.97
CA PRO A 97 12.69 5.32 39.90
C PRO A 97 12.41 6.52 40.83
N VAL A 98 12.84 6.42 42.07
CA VAL A 98 12.67 7.49 43.04
C VAL A 98 13.93 8.40 43.09
N PRO A 99 13.80 9.66 43.56
CA PRO A 99 14.97 10.53 43.75
C PRO A 99 16.07 9.82 44.56
N THR A 100 17.32 10.10 44.19
CA THR A 100 18.58 9.51 44.70
C THR A 100 18.98 8.18 44.09
N GLU A 101 18.15 7.46 43.33
CA GLU A 101 18.57 6.26 42.62
C GLU A 101 19.61 6.57 41.55
N LEU A 102 20.55 5.62 41.37
CA LEU A 102 21.73 5.80 40.55
C LEU A 102 21.43 5.62 39.07
N ALA A 103 22.02 6.47 38.25
CA ALA A 103 21.91 6.41 36.80
C ALA A 103 23.25 6.02 36.15
N PHE A 104 23.17 5.20 35.12
CA PHE A 104 24.26 4.68 34.32
C PHE A 104 23.97 4.87 32.83
N VAL A 105 25.00 4.99 32.01
CA VAL A 105 24.84 4.88 30.56
C VAL A 105 24.57 3.42 30.20
N ALA A 106 23.63 3.17 29.29
CA ALA A 106 23.43 1.82 28.75
C ALA A 106 24.68 1.38 27.98
N ASP A 107 25.32 0.32 28.47
CA ASP A 107 26.49 -0.30 27.85
C ASP A 107 26.11 -1.22 26.68
N GLU A 108 27.10 -1.69 25.91
CA GLU A 108 26.88 -2.58 24.76
C GLU A 108 26.15 -3.85 25.13
N GLU A 109 26.41 -4.40 26.32
CA GLU A 109 25.74 -5.61 26.82
C GLU A 109 24.25 -5.32 27.09
N THR A 110 23.96 -4.20 27.72
CA THR A 110 22.56 -3.73 27.91
C THR A 110 21.86 -3.51 26.59
N LEU A 111 22.51 -2.81 25.63
CA LEU A 111 21.94 -2.60 24.31
C LEU A 111 21.72 -3.91 23.54
N ALA A 112 22.66 -4.85 23.61
CA ALA A 112 22.48 -6.16 23.00
C ALA A 112 21.26 -6.89 23.58
N ARG A 113 21.08 -6.85 24.91
CA ARG A 113 19.90 -7.44 25.57
C ARG A 113 18.58 -6.75 25.20
N LEU A 114 18.61 -5.45 24.95
CA LEU A 114 17.42 -4.69 24.55
C LEU A 114 17.01 -4.95 23.10
N PHE A 115 17.93 -5.30 22.20
CA PHE A 115 17.68 -5.38 20.76
C PHE A 115 17.89 -6.78 20.16
N ASP A 116 18.47 -7.74 20.90
CA ASP A 116 18.76 -9.11 20.44
C ASP A 116 18.17 -10.16 21.42
N ALA A 117 17.15 -9.81 22.19
CA ALA A 117 16.86 -10.50 23.44
C ALA A 117 16.10 -11.82 23.30
N ASP A 118 15.19 -12.02 22.36
CA ASP A 118 14.31 -13.21 22.38
C ASP A 118 14.14 -13.84 20.99
N ALA A 119 13.85 -15.15 20.97
CA ALA A 119 13.53 -15.91 19.76
C ALA A 119 12.32 -15.35 18.97
N GLU A 120 11.50 -14.49 19.59
CA GLU A 120 10.39 -13.79 18.94
C GLU A 120 10.86 -12.69 17.98
N TYR A 121 12.07 -12.11 18.22
CA TYR A 121 12.64 -11.04 17.40
C TYR A 121 13.67 -11.64 16.44
N ASP A 122 13.20 -12.16 15.34
CA ASP A 122 13.96 -12.99 14.41
C ASP A 122 14.27 -12.34 13.06
N PHE A 123 13.55 -11.27 12.68
CA PHE A 123 13.73 -10.61 11.39
C PHE A 123 14.61 -9.35 11.50
N PRO A 124 15.84 -9.35 10.95
CA PRO A 124 16.74 -8.21 11.00
C PRO A 124 16.32 -7.11 10.02
N LEU A 125 16.23 -5.85 10.47
CA LEU A 125 15.94 -4.70 9.62
C LEU A 125 17.19 -3.90 9.23
N GLY A 126 18.17 -3.81 10.12
CA GLY A 126 19.38 -3.03 9.90
C GLY A 126 20.16 -2.80 11.18
N THR A 127 21.14 -1.92 11.16
CA THR A 127 21.99 -1.62 12.31
C THR A 127 21.56 -0.32 13.01
N LEU A 128 21.69 -0.27 14.34
CA LEU A 128 21.41 0.96 15.07
C LEU A 128 22.35 2.07 14.59
N SER A 129 21.81 3.25 14.28
CA SER A 129 22.65 4.41 13.86
C SER A 129 23.66 4.82 14.92
N MET A 130 23.33 4.61 16.20
CA MET A 130 24.20 4.93 17.33
C MET A 130 25.24 3.83 17.64
N ASN A 131 25.02 2.59 17.19
CA ASN A 131 25.92 1.47 17.40
C ASN A 131 25.85 0.51 16.20
N LYS A 132 26.82 0.60 15.30
CA LYS A 132 26.89 -0.18 14.07
C LYS A 132 27.05 -1.69 14.30
N ASN A 133 27.42 -2.11 15.50
CA ASN A 133 27.60 -3.51 15.87
C ASN A 133 26.29 -4.16 16.33
N THR A 134 25.26 -3.37 16.63
CA THR A 134 23.96 -3.87 17.09
C THR A 134 22.95 -3.86 15.96
N VAL A 135 22.43 -5.03 15.62
CA VAL A 135 21.38 -5.21 14.63
C VAL A 135 20.01 -5.05 15.32
N LEU A 136 19.14 -4.20 14.77
CA LEU A 136 17.75 -4.17 15.17
C LEU A 136 17.04 -5.36 14.53
N LYS A 137 16.50 -6.25 15.36
CA LYS A 137 15.58 -7.30 14.93
C LYS A 137 14.15 -6.93 15.30
N VAL A 138 13.21 -7.31 14.47
CA VAL A 138 11.78 -7.16 14.72
C VAL A 138 11.13 -8.54 14.84
N SER A 139 10.00 -8.61 15.53
CA SER A 139 9.17 -9.82 15.50
C SER A 139 8.56 -9.96 14.11
N GLY A 140 9.01 -10.95 13.33
CA GLY A 140 8.56 -11.19 11.96
C GLY A 140 7.05 -11.37 11.89
N ASP A 141 6.47 -12.15 12.80
CA ASP A 141 5.02 -12.35 12.85
C ASP A 141 4.25 -11.04 13.10
N LYS A 142 4.66 -10.23 14.08
CA LYS A 142 4.01 -8.93 14.37
C LYS A 142 4.28 -7.90 13.28
N PHE A 143 5.38 -8.01 12.55
CA PHE A 143 5.74 -7.10 11.48
C PHE A 143 4.91 -7.35 10.22
N PHE A 144 4.87 -8.60 9.76
CA PHE A 144 4.24 -8.97 8.49
C PHE A 144 2.74 -9.25 8.60
N SER A 145 2.23 -9.70 9.76
CA SER A 145 0.80 -9.91 9.94
C SER A 145 0.00 -8.61 10.16
N LYS A 146 0.68 -7.51 10.46
CA LYS A 146 0.08 -6.18 10.68
C LYS A 146 0.44 -5.24 9.54
N HIS A 147 -0.32 -4.13 9.43
CA HIS A 147 -0.03 -3.16 8.38
C HIS A 147 1.20 -2.32 8.73
N ILE A 148 2.00 -2.06 7.69
CA ILE A 148 3.27 -1.34 7.78
C ILE A 148 3.14 -0.03 7.00
N ALA A 149 3.57 1.08 7.58
CA ALA A 149 3.72 2.36 6.91
C ALA A 149 5.21 2.65 6.67
N VAL A 150 5.59 2.90 5.41
CA VAL A 150 6.93 3.35 5.04
C VAL A 150 6.81 4.75 4.46
N VAL A 151 7.36 5.74 5.16
CA VAL A 151 7.23 7.14 4.78
C VAL A 151 8.59 7.83 4.68
N GLY A 152 8.72 8.79 3.77
CA GLY A 152 9.97 9.52 3.60
C GLY A 152 9.95 10.38 2.36
N SER A 153 10.59 11.55 2.42
CA SER A 153 10.73 12.47 1.30
C SER A 153 11.56 11.87 0.16
N THR A 154 11.47 12.46 -1.02
CA THR A 154 12.29 12.09 -2.19
C THR A 154 13.79 12.09 -1.83
N GLY A 155 14.51 11.05 -2.26
CA GLY A 155 15.94 10.90 -1.98
C GLY A 155 16.28 10.49 -0.53
N SER A 156 15.30 10.13 0.30
CA SER A 156 15.54 9.59 1.65
C SER A 156 16.00 8.13 1.65
N GLY A 157 15.87 7.42 0.52
CA GLY A 157 16.16 5.99 0.40
C GLY A 157 14.94 5.08 0.60
N LYS A 158 13.74 5.61 0.48
CA LYS A 158 12.47 4.88 0.69
C LYS A 158 12.35 3.62 -0.15
N SER A 159 12.48 3.71 -1.49
CA SER A 159 12.37 2.56 -2.40
C SER A 159 13.45 1.50 -2.12
N CYS A 160 14.67 1.93 -1.77
CA CYS A 160 15.74 1.02 -1.33
C CYS A 160 15.39 0.31 -0.01
N ALA A 161 14.82 1.02 0.96
CA ALA A 161 14.42 0.43 2.23
C ALA A 161 13.32 -0.62 2.03
N VAL A 162 12.30 -0.31 1.24
CA VAL A 162 11.23 -1.25 0.88
C VAL A 162 11.80 -2.46 0.13
N ALA A 163 12.57 -2.22 -0.94
CA ALA A 163 13.19 -3.31 -1.72
C ALA A 163 14.04 -4.23 -0.83
N ARG A 164 14.81 -3.66 0.13
CA ARG A 164 15.63 -4.46 1.05
C ARG A 164 14.77 -5.38 1.92
N VAL A 165 13.71 -4.85 2.55
CA VAL A 165 12.80 -5.65 3.37
C VAL A 165 12.19 -6.80 2.55
N LEU A 166 11.73 -6.50 1.34
CA LEU A 166 11.11 -7.50 0.47
C LEU A 166 12.12 -8.55 -0.05
N GLN A 167 13.36 -8.14 -0.36
CA GLN A 167 14.44 -9.06 -0.70
C GLN A 167 14.77 -10.02 0.44
N ASP A 168 14.81 -9.50 1.68
CA ASP A 168 15.07 -10.32 2.87
C ASP A 168 13.96 -11.36 3.09
N ILE A 169 12.69 -11.01 2.83
CA ILE A 169 11.57 -11.96 2.90
C ILE A 169 11.78 -13.14 1.93
N VAL A 170 12.16 -12.87 0.70
CA VAL A 170 12.30 -13.90 -0.33
C VAL A 170 13.70 -14.53 -0.41
N GLY A 171 14.60 -14.12 0.49
CA GLY A 171 15.95 -14.70 0.62
C GLY A 171 16.96 -14.21 -0.41
N ILE A 172 16.72 -13.08 -1.06
CA ILE A 172 17.72 -12.42 -1.93
C ILE A 172 18.78 -11.78 -1.03
N GLN A 173 19.97 -12.39 -0.99
CA GLN A 173 21.07 -11.94 -0.16
C GLN A 173 21.89 -10.89 -0.89
N GLY A 174 21.90 -9.67 -0.35
CA GLY A 174 22.82 -8.62 -0.79
C GLY A 174 24.24 -8.82 -0.22
N LYS A 175 25.18 -7.99 -0.65
CA LYS A 175 26.62 -8.02 -0.23
C LYS A 175 26.84 -7.88 1.28
N GLN A 176 25.85 -7.51 2.06
CA GLN A 176 25.97 -7.26 3.51
C GLN A 176 25.45 -8.41 4.38
N ASN A 177 25.57 -9.64 3.97
CA ASN A 177 25.37 -10.89 4.76
C ASN A 177 24.49 -10.78 6.03
N ILE A 178 23.29 -10.22 5.91
CA ILE A 178 22.25 -10.41 6.91
C ILE A 178 21.59 -11.74 6.54
N ASN A 179 21.88 -12.77 7.32
CA ASN A 179 21.41 -14.12 7.04
C ASN A 179 19.95 -14.24 7.53
N VAL A 180 19.00 -14.03 6.62
CA VAL A 180 17.58 -14.27 6.86
C VAL A 180 17.19 -15.58 6.18
N ALA A 181 16.47 -16.45 6.89
CA ALA A 181 15.92 -17.65 6.28
C ALA A 181 14.86 -17.26 5.25
N ALA A 182 14.98 -17.77 4.02
CA ALA A 182 14.02 -17.50 2.96
C ALA A 182 12.61 -17.97 3.34
N GLN A 183 11.62 -17.11 3.16
CA GLN A 183 10.22 -17.39 3.42
C GLN A 183 9.55 -17.93 2.17
N ASN A 184 9.72 -19.21 1.91
CA ASN A 184 9.31 -19.88 0.65
C ASN A 184 7.80 -19.83 0.35
N ASN A 185 6.96 -19.59 1.36
CA ASN A 185 5.51 -19.47 1.24
C ASN A 185 5.04 -18.01 1.31
N SER A 186 5.89 -17.06 0.98
CA SER A 186 5.50 -15.65 0.93
C SER A 186 4.80 -15.34 -0.40
N HIS A 187 3.77 -14.48 -0.34
CA HIS A 187 3.06 -13.97 -1.51
C HIS A 187 3.04 -12.44 -1.42
N LEU A 188 3.94 -11.81 -2.18
CA LEU A 188 4.11 -10.37 -2.21
C LEU A 188 3.52 -9.84 -3.52
N VAL A 189 2.58 -8.91 -3.42
CA VAL A 189 2.00 -8.20 -4.58
C VAL A 189 2.36 -6.73 -4.47
N ILE A 190 3.07 -6.19 -5.45
CA ILE A 190 3.59 -4.82 -5.43
C ILE A 190 2.86 -4.00 -6.50
N PHE A 191 2.18 -2.95 -6.12
CA PHE A 191 1.74 -1.89 -7.01
C PHE A 191 2.90 -0.93 -7.25
N ASP A 192 3.51 -1.01 -8.42
CA ASP A 192 4.67 -0.22 -8.82
C ASP A 192 4.26 0.87 -9.82
N LEU A 193 4.18 2.11 -9.35
CA LEU A 193 3.69 3.23 -10.16
C LEU A 193 4.73 3.75 -11.15
N HIS A 194 6.01 3.52 -10.89
CA HIS A 194 7.13 4.11 -11.64
C HIS A 194 8.09 3.10 -12.24
N ASP A 195 7.76 1.78 -12.21
CA ASP A 195 8.62 0.67 -12.63
C ASP A 195 10.00 0.70 -11.93
N GLU A 196 9.99 0.98 -10.63
CA GLU A 196 11.22 1.05 -9.83
C GLU A 196 11.68 -0.33 -9.34
N TYR A 197 10.73 -1.22 -8.99
CA TYR A 197 11.03 -2.46 -8.26
C TYR A 197 11.46 -3.62 -9.15
N THR A 198 11.13 -3.62 -10.43
CA THR A 198 11.51 -4.70 -11.36
C THR A 198 13.01 -4.98 -11.31
N ALA A 199 13.85 -3.95 -11.31
CA ALA A 199 15.30 -4.08 -11.22
C ALA A 199 15.77 -4.73 -9.91
N ALA A 200 15.08 -4.48 -8.79
CA ALA A 200 15.44 -5.02 -7.48
C ALA A 200 15.23 -6.54 -7.37
N PHE A 201 14.42 -7.12 -8.25
CA PHE A 201 14.10 -8.56 -8.29
C PHE A 201 14.58 -9.25 -9.56
N THR A 202 15.27 -8.55 -10.45
CA THR A 202 15.94 -9.13 -11.63
C THR A 202 17.35 -9.54 -11.26
N LEU A 203 17.54 -10.85 -11.04
CA LEU A 203 18.83 -11.41 -10.66
C LEU A 203 19.65 -11.82 -11.88
N PRO A 204 21.00 -11.93 -11.75
CA PRO A 204 21.86 -12.53 -12.78
C PRO A 204 21.41 -13.95 -13.16
N GLU A 205 21.70 -14.38 -14.40
CA GLU A 205 21.24 -15.66 -14.97
C GLU A 205 21.68 -16.91 -14.18
N ASP A 206 22.71 -16.80 -13.36
CA ASP A 206 23.20 -17.87 -12.48
C ASP A 206 22.41 -18.04 -11.18
N GLN A 207 21.45 -17.14 -10.91
CA GLN A 207 20.59 -17.18 -9.72
C GLN A 207 19.14 -17.42 -10.11
N SER A 208 18.59 -18.54 -9.64
CA SER A 208 17.19 -18.93 -9.94
C SER A 208 16.20 -18.17 -9.04
N PHE A 209 15.74 -17.03 -9.50
CA PHE A 209 14.60 -16.35 -8.90
C PHE A 209 13.55 -16.06 -9.98
N THR A 210 12.31 -16.47 -9.74
CA THR A 210 11.22 -16.24 -10.67
C THR A 210 10.46 -14.99 -10.25
N LEU A 211 10.47 -13.96 -11.11
CA LEU A 211 9.69 -12.74 -10.93
C LEU A 211 8.44 -12.80 -11.82
N ASN A 212 7.27 -12.60 -11.24
CA ASN A 212 6.04 -12.39 -11.98
C ASN A 212 5.83 -10.88 -12.20
N ARG A 213 5.95 -10.40 -13.43
CA ARG A 213 5.71 -9.00 -13.80
C ARG A 213 4.47 -8.89 -14.67
N LEU A 214 3.52 -8.09 -14.23
CA LEU A 214 2.27 -7.80 -14.91
C LEU A 214 2.26 -6.33 -15.32
N ASP A 215 2.59 -6.04 -16.56
CA ASP A 215 2.49 -4.72 -17.19
C ASP A 215 1.23 -4.61 -18.06
N ILE A 216 1.04 -3.48 -18.72
CA ILE A 216 -0.15 -3.23 -19.56
C ILE A 216 -0.32 -4.27 -20.68
N ASP A 217 0.76 -4.91 -21.13
CA ASP A 217 0.72 -5.90 -22.19
C ASP A 217 0.45 -7.33 -21.66
N THR A 218 0.81 -7.61 -20.42
CA THR A 218 0.70 -8.94 -19.78
C THR A 218 -0.43 -9.03 -18.75
N LEU A 219 -0.81 -7.92 -18.13
CA LEU A 219 -1.91 -7.87 -17.18
C LEU A 219 -3.24 -8.24 -17.86
N ARG A 220 -3.93 -9.23 -17.32
CA ARG A 220 -5.26 -9.65 -17.78
C ARG A 220 -6.28 -9.36 -16.68
N LEU A 221 -7.09 -8.32 -16.92
CA LEU A 221 -8.04 -7.82 -15.93
C LEU A 221 -9.43 -7.59 -16.57
N PRO A 222 -10.10 -8.62 -17.06
CA PRO A 222 -11.35 -8.49 -17.78
C PRO A 222 -12.41 -7.71 -16.99
N TYR A 223 -13.09 -6.76 -17.63
CA TYR A 223 -14.10 -5.87 -17.04
C TYR A 223 -15.25 -6.59 -16.33
N TRP A 224 -15.56 -7.83 -16.69
CA TRP A 224 -16.62 -8.60 -16.05
C TRP A 224 -16.29 -9.05 -14.61
N LEU A 225 -15.04 -8.91 -14.19
CA LEU A 225 -14.61 -9.04 -12.79
C LEU A 225 -14.98 -7.83 -11.93
N MET A 226 -15.36 -6.70 -12.52
CA MET A 226 -15.72 -5.48 -11.80
C MET A 226 -17.03 -5.63 -11.05
N ASN A 227 -17.11 -4.95 -9.91
CA ASN A 227 -18.37 -4.75 -9.19
C ASN A 227 -19.15 -3.53 -9.76
N SER A 228 -20.34 -3.30 -9.22
CA SER A 228 -21.21 -2.20 -9.62
C SER A 228 -20.52 -0.83 -9.57
N GLU A 229 -19.82 -0.53 -8.48
CA GLU A 229 -19.15 0.78 -8.29
C GLU A 229 -18.02 0.99 -9.30
N GLU A 230 -17.25 -0.06 -9.60
CA GLU A 230 -16.16 -0.03 -10.57
C GLU A 230 -16.69 0.14 -12.00
N LEU A 231 -17.73 -0.61 -12.37
CA LEU A 231 -18.40 -0.50 -13.68
C LEU A 231 -19.01 0.88 -13.88
N GLU A 232 -19.74 1.38 -12.88
CA GLU A 232 -20.37 2.69 -12.95
C GLU A 232 -19.33 3.81 -13.02
N SER A 233 -18.23 3.70 -12.29
CA SER A 233 -17.14 4.68 -12.32
C SER A 233 -16.46 4.79 -13.68
N ILE A 234 -16.38 3.69 -14.45
CA ILE A 234 -15.82 3.71 -15.80
C ILE A 234 -16.81 4.28 -16.82
N PHE A 235 -18.07 3.81 -16.77
CA PHE A 235 -18.98 4.00 -17.89
C PHE A 235 -20.01 5.11 -17.70
N ILE A 236 -20.28 5.52 -16.44
CA ILE A 236 -21.36 6.45 -16.11
C ILE A 236 -20.81 7.70 -15.43
N GLU A 237 -21.22 8.86 -15.93
CA GLU A 237 -20.92 10.14 -15.29
C GLU A 237 -22.02 10.52 -14.29
N SER A 238 -21.63 10.59 -13.02
CA SER A 238 -22.54 10.89 -11.91
C SER A 238 -23.17 12.31 -11.97
N ASN A 239 -22.59 13.21 -12.75
CA ASN A 239 -23.00 14.61 -12.85
C ASN A 239 -24.09 14.88 -13.91
N GLU A 240 -24.53 13.86 -14.65
CA GLU A 240 -25.60 14.03 -15.64
C GLU A 240 -26.98 13.93 -14.99
N SER A 241 -27.94 14.76 -15.47
CA SER A 241 -29.32 14.78 -14.98
C SER A 241 -30.03 13.43 -15.12
N ASN A 242 -29.66 12.63 -16.13
CA ASN A 242 -30.24 11.32 -16.44
C ASN A 242 -29.40 10.15 -15.92
N SER A 243 -28.43 10.38 -15.03
CA SER A 243 -27.52 9.34 -14.52
C SER A 243 -28.27 8.16 -13.88
N HIS A 244 -29.36 8.40 -13.18
CA HIS A 244 -30.17 7.34 -12.56
C HIS A 244 -30.80 6.40 -13.59
N ASN A 245 -31.31 6.92 -14.71
CA ASN A 245 -31.86 6.10 -15.78
C ASN A 245 -30.77 5.31 -16.49
N GLN A 246 -29.59 5.93 -16.71
CA GLN A 246 -28.43 5.25 -17.28
C GLN A 246 -27.96 4.09 -16.39
N VAL A 247 -27.79 4.31 -15.08
CA VAL A 247 -27.43 3.26 -14.09
C VAL A 247 -28.46 2.13 -14.13
N SER A 248 -29.75 2.46 -14.05
CA SER A 248 -30.82 1.46 -14.01
C SER A 248 -30.84 0.58 -15.27
N GLN A 249 -30.77 1.18 -16.45
CA GLN A 249 -30.79 0.42 -17.71
C GLN A 249 -29.48 -0.33 -17.96
N PHE A 250 -28.34 0.24 -17.61
CA PHE A 250 -27.04 -0.45 -17.69
C PHE A 250 -27.02 -1.69 -16.77
N LYS A 251 -27.43 -1.53 -15.52
CA LYS A 251 -27.57 -2.65 -14.56
C LYS A 251 -28.50 -3.73 -15.10
N HIS A 252 -29.66 -3.34 -15.60
CA HIS A 252 -30.63 -4.29 -16.17
C HIS A 252 -30.04 -5.07 -17.36
N ALA A 253 -29.38 -4.37 -18.28
CA ALA A 253 -28.75 -4.99 -19.45
C ALA A 253 -27.60 -5.93 -19.05
N VAL A 254 -26.74 -5.50 -18.10
CA VAL A 254 -25.63 -6.33 -17.60
C VAL A 254 -26.14 -7.61 -16.93
N VAL A 255 -27.12 -7.51 -16.03
CA VAL A 255 -27.65 -8.71 -15.33
C VAL A 255 -28.23 -9.71 -16.33
N ARG A 256 -29.10 -9.23 -17.26
CA ARG A 256 -29.66 -10.09 -18.29
C ARG A 256 -28.61 -10.71 -19.21
N ASN A 257 -27.57 -9.97 -19.55
CA ASN A 257 -26.50 -10.51 -20.38
C ASN A 257 -25.64 -11.54 -19.61
N LYS A 258 -25.38 -11.29 -18.33
CA LYS A 258 -24.74 -12.29 -17.45
C LYS A 258 -25.54 -13.59 -17.38
N GLU A 259 -26.86 -13.53 -17.15
CA GLU A 259 -27.76 -14.71 -17.15
C GLU A 259 -27.71 -15.45 -18.48
N ARG A 260 -27.72 -14.74 -19.61
CA ARG A 260 -27.65 -15.31 -20.96
C ARG A 260 -26.37 -16.12 -21.19
N HIS A 261 -25.22 -15.61 -20.73
CA HIS A 261 -23.92 -16.25 -20.93
C HIS A 261 -23.57 -17.30 -19.87
N ASN A 262 -24.29 -17.36 -18.74
CA ASN A 262 -24.01 -18.27 -17.63
C ASN A 262 -25.31 -18.96 -17.13
N PRO A 263 -26.00 -19.74 -17.99
CA PRO A 263 -27.30 -20.34 -17.65
C PRO A 263 -27.24 -21.34 -16.49
N ASP A 264 -26.06 -21.90 -16.22
CA ASP A 264 -25.83 -22.89 -15.17
C ASP A 264 -25.59 -22.26 -13.79
N ILE A 265 -25.45 -20.94 -13.70
CA ILE A 265 -25.20 -20.22 -12.45
C ILE A 265 -26.50 -19.57 -11.96
N PRO A 266 -27.09 -20.05 -10.85
CA PRO A 266 -28.33 -19.49 -10.33
C PRO A 266 -28.10 -18.12 -9.65
N ASN A 267 -29.16 -17.28 -9.61
CA ASN A 267 -29.20 -16.03 -8.87
C ASN A 267 -28.07 -15.05 -9.22
N VAL A 268 -27.78 -14.91 -10.50
CA VAL A 268 -26.79 -13.93 -10.98
C VAL A 268 -27.25 -12.51 -10.66
N THR A 269 -26.35 -11.73 -10.07
CA THR A 269 -26.59 -10.32 -9.72
C THR A 269 -25.64 -9.41 -10.51
N TYR A 270 -25.82 -8.10 -10.36
CA TYR A 270 -24.92 -7.12 -10.98
C TYR A 270 -23.47 -7.30 -10.53
N ASP A 271 -23.25 -7.65 -9.24
CA ASP A 271 -21.92 -7.83 -8.64
C ASP A 271 -21.35 -9.25 -8.75
N THR A 272 -22.11 -10.21 -9.26
CA THR A 272 -21.59 -11.59 -9.46
C THR A 272 -20.47 -11.58 -10.50
N PRO A 273 -19.24 -12.06 -10.19
CA PRO A 273 -18.10 -12.00 -11.10
C PRO A 273 -18.16 -13.10 -12.16
N VAL A 274 -19.05 -12.95 -13.11
CA VAL A 274 -19.26 -13.87 -14.24
C VAL A 274 -19.22 -13.10 -15.56
N TYR A 275 -18.83 -13.78 -16.60
CA TYR A 275 -18.69 -13.20 -17.93
C TYR A 275 -20.00 -12.58 -18.43
N PHE A 276 -19.88 -11.45 -19.07
CA PHE A 276 -20.88 -10.84 -19.93
C PHE A 276 -20.20 -10.09 -21.09
N SER A 277 -20.92 -9.87 -22.17
CA SER A 277 -20.40 -9.14 -23.32
C SER A 277 -20.78 -7.67 -23.26
N ILE A 278 -19.80 -6.79 -23.00
CA ILE A 278 -20.03 -5.34 -22.96
C ILE A 278 -20.50 -4.80 -24.33
N ARG A 279 -20.09 -5.44 -25.43
CA ARG A 279 -20.56 -5.10 -26.78
C ARG A 279 -22.04 -5.40 -26.95
N GLU A 280 -22.51 -6.54 -26.45
CA GLU A 280 -23.93 -6.89 -26.46
C GLU A 280 -24.73 -5.93 -25.57
N VAL A 281 -24.21 -5.58 -24.40
CA VAL A 281 -24.82 -4.57 -23.51
C VAL A 281 -24.93 -3.22 -24.20
N TYR A 282 -23.89 -2.77 -24.91
CA TYR A 282 -23.95 -1.59 -25.75
C TYR A 282 -25.05 -1.68 -26.79
N ASN A 283 -25.13 -2.78 -27.55
CA ASN A 283 -26.18 -2.98 -28.55
C ASN A 283 -27.58 -2.88 -27.93
N TYR A 284 -27.78 -3.51 -26.77
CA TYR A 284 -29.07 -3.48 -26.08
C TYR A 284 -29.48 -2.04 -25.72
N ILE A 285 -28.59 -1.29 -25.11
CA ILE A 285 -28.89 0.09 -24.67
C ILE A 285 -29.10 1.01 -25.88
N GLU A 286 -28.28 0.90 -26.93
CA GLU A 286 -28.43 1.69 -28.14
C GLU A 286 -29.72 1.38 -28.88
N ASN A 287 -30.15 0.12 -28.92
CA ASN A 287 -31.46 -0.25 -29.47
C ASN A 287 -32.61 0.31 -28.64
N MET A 288 -32.53 0.26 -27.29
CA MET A 288 -33.52 0.94 -26.42
C MET A 288 -33.58 2.45 -26.63
N ASN A 289 -32.42 3.06 -26.91
CA ASN A 289 -32.29 4.50 -27.18
C ASN A 289 -32.90 4.94 -28.50
N ARG A 290 -32.99 4.03 -29.48
CA ARG A 290 -33.47 4.34 -30.86
C ARG A 290 -34.77 3.66 -31.23
N GLU A 291 -35.35 2.81 -30.37
CA GLU A 291 -36.53 2.04 -30.73
C GLU A 291 -37.72 2.91 -31.11
N VAL A 292 -38.43 2.42 -32.10
CA VAL A 292 -39.71 3.01 -32.56
C VAL A 292 -40.78 1.91 -32.46
N ILE A 293 -41.88 2.25 -31.81
CA ILE A 293 -43.00 1.34 -31.53
C ILE A 293 -44.07 1.52 -32.59
N GLY A 294 -44.43 0.42 -33.27
CA GLY A 294 -45.57 0.40 -34.17
C GLY A 294 -46.87 0.62 -33.40
N ARG A 295 -47.79 1.41 -33.98
CA ARG A 295 -49.04 1.81 -33.35
C ARG A 295 -50.25 1.46 -34.22
N LEU A 296 -50.08 0.59 -35.19
CA LEU A 296 -51.22 -0.02 -35.90
C LEU A 296 -51.89 -1.07 -35.03
N GLU A 297 -53.10 -1.46 -35.39
CA GLU A 297 -53.87 -2.47 -34.66
C GLU A 297 -53.05 -3.76 -34.54
N GLY A 298 -52.81 -4.22 -33.31
CA GLY A 298 -51.99 -5.40 -32.97
C GLY A 298 -50.47 -5.20 -32.96
N GLU A 299 -49.94 -3.98 -33.26
CA GLU A 299 -48.48 -3.77 -33.38
C GLU A 299 -47.80 -3.34 -32.08
N ASP A 300 -48.41 -2.82 -31.11
CA ASP A 300 -47.85 -2.20 -29.89
C ASP A 300 -46.50 -2.76 -29.37
N ARG A 301 -45.50 -2.86 -30.28
CA ARG A 301 -44.15 -3.43 -30.09
C ARG A 301 -43.15 -2.70 -30.99
N PRO A 302 -41.82 -2.77 -30.68
CA PRO A 302 -40.81 -2.18 -31.56
C PRO A 302 -40.89 -2.75 -32.96
N LYS A 303 -40.81 -1.87 -33.96
CA LYS A 303 -40.96 -2.22 -35.37
C LYS A 303 -39.69 -1.88 -36.14
N LEU A 304 -39.10 -2.89 -36.75
CA LEU A 304 -37.90 -2.77 -37.58
C LEU A 304 -38.24 -2.19 -38.95
N SER A 305 -37.23 -1.68 -39.65
CA SER A 305 -37.36 -1.06 -40.97
C SER A 305 -37.90 -2.01 -42.05
N ASP A 306 -37.72 -3.31 -41.87
CA ASP A 306 -38.28 -4.38 -42.73
C ASP A 306 -39.73 -4.73 -42.39
N GLY A 307 -40.34 -4.08 -41.41
CA GLY A 307 -41.67 -4.33 -40.90
C GLY A 307 -41.80 -5.40 -39.83
N THR A 308 -40.72 -6.06 -39.47
CA THR A 308 -40.68 -7.07 -38.39
C THR A 308 -40.97 -6.45 -37.03
N LEU A 309 -41.85 -7.10 -36.25
CA LEU A 309 -42.12 -6.71 -34.85
C LEU A 309 -41.23 -7.46 -33.90
N VAL A 310 -40.54 -6.76 -32.99
CA VAL A 310 -39.68 -7.38 -31.96
C VAL A 310 -40.53 -7.88 -30.81
N ASN A 311 -40.60 -9.18 -30.62
CA ASN A 311 -41.36 -9.83 -29.55
C ASN A 311 -40.61 -9.85 -28.24
N ASP A 312 -39.32 -10.11 -28.28
CA ASP A 312 -38.43 -10.17 -27.11
C ASP A 312 -37.23 -9.27 -27.34
N ARG A 313 -37.19 -8.13 -26.61
CA ARG A 313 -36.05 -7.21 -26.64
C ARG A 313 -34.77 -7.91 -26.10
N GLY A 314 -34.90 -8.78 -25.07
CA GLY A 314 -33.79 -9.49 -24.46
C GLY A 314 -33.10 -10.46 -25.42
N GLN A 315 -33.84 -11.04 -26.38
CA GLN A 315 -33.26 -11.90 -27.40
C GLN A 315 -32.67 -11.09 -28.57
N HIS A 316 -33.37 -10.05 -29.03
CA HIS A 316 -33.05 -9.37 -30.28
C HIS A 316 -32.00 -8.26 -30.13
N TYR A 317 -32.09 -7.49 -29.04
CA TYR A 317 -31.29 -6.26 -28.87
C TYR A 317 -29.84 -6.51 -28.49
N PHE A 318 -29.52 -7.65 -27.91
CA PHE A 318 -28.13 -8.01 -27.61
C PHE A 318 -27.34 -8.41 -28.86
N GLU A 319 -28.00 -9.03 -29.86
CA GLU A 319 -27.30 -9.66 -30.98
C GLU A 319 -26.68 -8.64 -31.94
N LYS A 320 -27.42 -7.59 -32.25
CA LYS A 320 -26.99 -6.56 -33.23
C LYS A 320 -27.71 -5.24 -33.03
N LEU A 321 -27.15 -4.19 -33.62
CA LEU A 321 -27.85 -2.92 -33.75
C LEU A 321 -29.01 -3.05 -34.77
N CYS A 322 -30.18 -2.60 -34.34
CA CYS A 322 -31.41 -2.66 -35.12
C CYS A 322 -31.63 -1.36 -35.88
N THR A 323 -32.21 -1.44 -37.07
CA THR A 323 -32.74 -0.29 -37.81
C THR A 323 -34.25 -0.30 -37.66
N PHE A 324 -34.80 0.77 -37.09
CA PHE A 324 -36.24 0.92 -36.85
C PHE A 324 -36.94 1.72 -37.96
N VAL A 325 -38.24 1.56 -38.05
CA VAL A 325 -39.07 2.44 -38.91
C VAL A 325 -38.97 3.88 -38.41
N GLN A 326 -39.28 4.85 -39.31
CA GLN A 326 -39.36 6.25 -38.90
C GLN A 326 -40.65 6.50 -38.12
N PRO A 327 -40.65 7.35 -37.08
CA PRO A 327 -41.87 7.80 -36.43
C PRO A 327 -42.82 8.44 -37.42
N SER A 328 -44.11 8.10 -37.35
CA SER A 328 -45.12 8.58 -38.30
C SER A 328 -46.47 8.76 -37.62
N THR A 329 -47.16 9.85 -37.95
CA THR A 329 -48.52 10.12 -37.51
C THR A 329 -49.56 9.68 -38.55
N ALA A 330 -49.12 9.23 -39.74
CA ALA A 330 -50.01 8.77 -40.81
C ALA A 330 -50.74 7.50 -40.42
N ASN A 331 -52.05 7.41 -40.68
CA ASN A 331 -52.87 6.27 -40.28
C ASN A 331 -52.39 4.91 -40.85
N ALA A 332 -51.75 4.92 -42.03
CA ALA A 332 -51.25 3.71 -42.68
C ALA A 332 -49.88 3.22 -42.15
N SER A 333 -49.15 4.06 -41.42
CA SER A 333 -47.78 3.77 -40.93
C SER A 333 -47.53 4.33 -39.52
N LYS A 334 -48.58 4.40 -38.71
CA LYS A 334 -48.48 5.02 -37.36
C LYS A 334 -47.44 4.36 -36.50
N ALA A 335 -46.47 5.13 -36.04
CA ALA A 335 -45.38 4.66 -35.15
C ALA A 335 -44.87 5.80 -34.28
N THR A 336 -44.51 5.54 -33.05
CA THR A 336 -44.02 6.51 -32.05
C THR A 336 -42.66 6.13 -31.51
N ASN A 337 -41.87 7.12 -31.15
CA ASN A 337 -40.63 6.85 -30.41
C ASN A 337 -40.89 6.06 -29.16
N GLY A 338 -39.93 5.21 -28.80
CA GLY A 338 -39.92 4.46 -27.54
C GLY A 338 -39.68 5.35 -26.32
N PRO A 339 -39.89 4.83 -25.13
CA PRO A 339 -39.84 5.61 -23.87
C PRO A 339 -38.48 6.22 -23.55
N PHE A 340 -37.39 5.65 -24.09
CA PHE A 340 -36.00 6.10 -23.83
C PHE A 340 -35.39 6.82 -25.06
N ASN A 341 -36.18 7.21 -26.04
CA ASN A 341 -35.64 7.78 -27.26
C ASN A 341 -34.78 9.02 -27.01
N GLY A 342 -33.49 8.92 -27.35
CA GLY A 342 -32.50 9.98 -27.18
C GLY A 342 -31.94 10.15 -25.76
N GLU A 343 -32.46 9.45 -24.75
CA GLU A 343 -31.99 9.60 -23.36
C GLU A 343 -30.56 9.10 -23.14
N PHE A 344 -30.10 8.14 -23.92
CA PHE A 344 -28.79 7.51 -23.76
C PHE A 344 -27.76 7.97 -24.80
N ASN A 345 -28.03 8.97 -25.63
CA ASN A 345 -27.11 9.40 -26.69
C ASN A 345 -25.69 9.71 -26.20
N ARG A 346 -25.55 10.44 -25.09
CA ARG A 346 -24.24 10.75 -24.51
C ARG A 346 -23.57 9.51 -23.90
N PHE A 347 -24.33 8.69 -23.21
CA PHE A 347 -23.85 7.48 -22.58
C PHE A 347 -23.32 6.48 -23.62
N THR A 348 -24.10 6.18 -24.67
CA THR A 348 -23.70 5.23 -25.72
C THR A 348 -22.49 5.73 -26.50
N SER A 349 -22.44 7.04 -26.81
CA SER A 349 -21.28 7.65 -27.46
C SER A 349 -20.00 7.54 -26.64
N ARG A 350 -20.08 7.73 -25.31
CA ARG A 350 -18.93 7.54 -24.41
C ARG A 350 -18.51 6.07 -24.31
N LEU A 351 -19.49 5.19 -24.16
CA LEU A 351 -19.23 3.75 -24.09
C LEU A 351 -18.52 3.26 -25.35
N GLU A 352 -18.97 3.71 -26.53
CA GLU A 352 -18.33 3.40 -27.80
C GLU A 352 -16.89 3.94 -27.87
N ALA A 353 -16.67 5.19 -27.46
CA ALA A 353 -15.34 5.78 -27.42
C ALA A 353 -14.38 4.99 -26.50
N LYS A 354 -14.85 4.56 -25.31
CA LYS A 354 -14.05 3.75 -24.38
C LYS A 354 -13.77 2.34 -24.93
N LEU A 355 -14.73 1.72 -25.61
CA LEU A 355 -14.53 0.42 -26.25
C LEU A 355 -13.54 0.47 -27.42
N ALA A 356 -13.38 1.64 -28.04
CA ALA A 356 -12.41 1.87 -29.11
C ALA A 356 -11.01 2.26 -28.60
N ASP A 357 -10.86 2.60 -27.30
CA ASP A 357 -9.59 3.05 -26.73
C ASP A 357 -8.63 1.86 -26.51
N LYS A 358 -7.57 1.84 -27.30
CA LYS A 358 -6.55 0.78 -27.23
C LYS A 358 -5.84 0.71 -25.86
N ARG A 359 -5.73 1.82 -25.14
CA ARG A 359 -5.09 1.88 -23.82
C ARG A 359 -5.88 1.10 -22.75
N LEU A 360 -7.17 0.87 -22.99
CA LEU A 360 -8.06 0.10 -22.11
C LEU A 360 -8.18 -1.37 -22.52
N LYS A 361 -7.37 -1.84 -23.47
CA LYS A 361 -7.47 -3.20 -24.02
C LYS A 361 -7.25 -4.27 -22.96
N PHE A 362 -6.31 -4.08 -22.02
CA PHE A 362 -6.05 -5.00 -20.92
C PHE A 362 -7.28 -5.26 -20.03
N LEU A 363 -8.23 -4.33 -20.04
CA LEU A 363 -9.43 -4.30 -19.25
C LEU A 363 -10.69 -4.64 -20.09
N LEU A 364 -10.90 -3.93 -21.19
CA LEU A 364 -12.13 -4.02 -21.98
C LEU A 364 -12.09 -5.05 -23.10
N ASP A 365 -10.91 -5.47 -23.54
CA ASP A 365 -10.71 -6.48 -24.58
C ASP A 365 -9.53 -7.41 -24.25
N ALA A 366 -9.41 -7.80 -22.97
CA ALA A 366 -8.40 -8.76 -22.53
C ALA A 366 -8.58 -10.09 -23.29
N LYS A 367 -7.51 -10.55 -23.96
CA LYS A 367 -7.50 -11.77 -24.77
C LYS A 367 -6.50 -12.77 -24.23
N LYS A 368 -6.80 -14.05 -24.44
CA LYS A 368 -5.88 -15.15 -24.28
C LYS A 368 -4.84 -15.15 -25.39
N GLU A 369 -3.81 -15.96 -25.28
CA GLU A 369 -2.77 -16.13 -26.30
C GLU A 369 -3.33 -16.61 -27.65
N ASP A 370 -4.38 -17.42 -27.61
CA ASP A 370 -5.10 -17.91 -28.79
C ASP A 370 -6.06 -16.89 -29.41
N GLY A 371 -6.15 -15.67 -28.84
CA GLY A 371 -7.03 -14.59 -29.27
C GLY A 371 -8.47 -14.71 -28.74
N ALA A 372 -8.82 -15.75 -27.99
CA ALA A 372 -10.14 -15.91 -27.39
C ALA A 372 -10.34 -14.94 -26.22
N SER A 373 -11.58 -14.57 -25.94
CA SER A 373 -11.93 -13.79 -24.74
C SER A 373 -11.84 -14.66 -23.48
N PHE A 374 -11.51 -14.02 -22.34
CA PHE A 374 -11.66 -14.66 -21.04
C PHE A 374 -13.14 -14.77 -20.68
N GLU A 375 -13.53 -15.94 -20.22
CA GLU A 375 -14.90 -16.29 -19.80
C GLU A 375 -14.91 -16.72 -18.32
N THR A 376 -16.08 -16.94 -17.75
CA THR A 376 -16.25 -17.35 -16.35
C THR A 376 -15.39 -18.57 -15.95
N LYS A 377 -15.21 -19.53 -16.84
CA LYS A 377 -14.37 -20.72 -16.62
C LYS A 377 -12.88 -20.42 -16.45
N ASP A 378 -12.42 -19.24 -16.85
CA ASP A 378 -11.02 -18.86 -16.79
C ASP A 378 -10.69 -18.05 -15.51
N PHE A 379 -11.66 -17.91 -14.60
CA PHE A 379 -11.50 -17.08 -13.40
C PHE A 379 -10.37 -17.56 -12.49
N ASP A 380 -10.12 -18.84 -12.39
CA ASP A 380 -9.01 -19.40 -11.60
C ASP A 380 -7.64 -18.96 -12.15
N VAL A 381 -7.45 -18.98 -13.46
CA VAL A 381 -6.21 -18.52 -14.12
C VAL A 381 -5.98 -17.03 -13.87
N LEU A 382 -7.06 -16.22 -13.96
CA LEU A 382 -7.00 -14.79 -13.67
C LEU A 382 -6.63 -14.50 -12.20
N MET A 383 -7.04 -15.33 -11.26
CA MET A 383 -6.64 -15.19 -9.86
C MET A 383 -5.19 -15.63 -9.63
N ARG A 384 -4.76 -16.72 -10.29
CA ARG A 384 -3.40 -17.25 -10.18
C ARG A 384 -2.33 -16.26 -10.61
N GLN A 385 -2.60 -15.40 -11.61
CA GLN A 385 -1.64 -14.40 -12.06
C GLN A 385 -1.26 -13.41 -10.95
N PHE A 386 -2.21 -12.98 -10.11
CA PHE A 386 -1.93 -11.99 -9.06
C PHE A 386 -1.14 -12.56 -7.88
N LEU A 387 -1.32 -13.84 -7.60
CA LEU A 387 -0.73 -14.51 -6.44
C LEU A 387 0.54 -15.29 -6.79
N GLY A 388 1.05 -15.15 -8.01
CA GLY A 388 2.28 -15.81 -8.47
C GLY A 388 2.17 -17.31 -8.71
N TYR A 389 0.96 -17.88 -8.73
CA TYR A 389 0.78 -19.33 -8.88
C TYR A 389 0.99 -19.87 -10.31
N LEU A 390 1.05 -19.00 -11.33
CA LEU A 390 1.33 -19.44 -12.69
C LEU A 390 2.78 -19.91 -12.83
N ASP A 391 3.71 -19.15 -12.26
CA ASP A 391 5.16 -19.39 -12.39
C ASP A 391 5.83 -19.77 -11.06
N ARG A 392 5.06 -20.00 -10.01
CA ARG A 392 5.53 -20.21 -8.63
C ARG A 392 6.44 -19.09 -8.14
N SER A 393 6.04 -17.86 -8.39
CA SER A 393 6.75 -16.66 -7.95
C SER A 393 6.26 -16.19 -6.59
N ASN A 394 7.19 -15.86 -5.70
CA ASN A 394 6.89 -15.21 -4.42
C ASN A 394 6.59 -13.71 -4.57
N VAL A 395 7.00 -13.10 -5.69
CA VAL A 395 6.85 -11.66 -5.95
C VAL A 395 6.10 -11.45 -7.24
N THR A 396 4.97 -10.76 -7.14
CA THR A 396 4.21 -10.26 -8.29
C THR A 396 4.31 -8.74 -8.31
N ILE A 397 4.87 -8.17 -9.37
CA ILE A 397 4.88 -6.73 -9.61
C ILE A 397 3.75 -6.40 -10.59
N VAL A 398 2.80 -5.60 -10.15
CA VAL A 398 1.79 -4.98 -11.02
C VAL A 398 2.33 -3.61 -11.41
N ASP A 399 2.91 -3.55 -12.60
CA ASP A 399 3.48 -2.33 -13.17
C ASP A 399 2.34 -1.40 -13.63
N LEU A 400 2.15 -0.33 -12.88
CA LEU A 400 1.10 0.66 -13.12
C LEU A 400 1.59 1.84 -14.00
N SER A 401 2.86 1.89 -14.37
CA SER A 401 3.47 3.03 -15.08
C SER A 401 2.89 3.28 -16.47
N GLY A 402 2.38 2.24 -17.11
CA GLY A 402 1.72 2.32 -18.43
C GLY A 402 0.21 2.50 -18.37
N ILE A 403 -0.40 2.48 -17.18
CA ILE A 403 -1.86 2.54 -17.02
C ILE A 403 -2.33 4.00 -17.07
N PRO A 404 -3.35 4.33 -17.90
CA PRO A 404 -3.92 5.68 -17.93
C PRO A 404 -4.44 6.11 -16.56
N PHE A 405 -4.18 7.37 -16.20
CA PHE A 405 -4.54 7.91 -14.88
C PHE A 405 -6.04 7.77 -14.56
N GLU A 406 -6.89 7.89 -15.59
CA GLU A 406 -8.35 7.79 -15.48
C GLU A 406 -8.83 6.41 -15.00
N VAL A 407 -8.05 5.35 -15.25
CA VAL A 407 -8.39 3.98 -14.85
C VAL A 407 -7.45 3.40 -13.79
N LEU A 408 -6.44 4.16 -13.37
CA LEU A 408 -5.49 3.75 -12.33
C LEU A 408 -6.22 3.35 -11.04
N SER A 409 -7.09 4.23 -10.54
CA SER A 409 -7.86 3.99 -9.31
C SER A 409 -8.73 2.74 -9.42
N ILE A 410 -9.33 2.50 -10.58
CA ILE A 410 -10.19 1.33 -10.81
C ILE A 410 -9.35 0.05 -10.89
N THR A 411 -8.21 0.10 -11.57
CA THR A 411 -7.27 -1.04 -11.65
C THR A 411 -6.79 -1.44 -10.25
N VAL A 412 -6.34 -0.48 -9.45
CA VAL A 412 -5.92 -0.71 -8.06
C VAL A 412 -7.09 -1.25 -7.23
N SER A 413 -8.30 -0.67 -7.38
CA SER A 413 -9.50 -1.16 -6.67
C SER A 413 -9.78 -2.62 -6.99
N LEU A 414 -9.85 -2.94 -8.27
CA LEU A 414 -10.23 -4.26 -8.75
C LEU A 414 -9.23 -5.33 -8.31
N VAL A 415 -7.94 -5.11 -8.51
CA VAL A 415 -6.89 -6.05 -8.07
C VAL A 415 -6.91 -6.22 -6.55
N SER A 416 -6.97 -5.11 -5.80
CA SER A 416 -7.02 -5.15 -4.33
C SER A 416 -8.25 -5.91 -3.81
N ARG A 417 -9.41 -5.67 -4.42
CA ARG A 417 -10.66 -6.35 -4.04
C ARG A 417 -10.60 -7.84 -4.38
N LEU A 418 -10.11 -8.21 -5.55
CA LEU A 418 -9.98 -9.62 -5.93
C LEU A 418 -9.07 -10.39 -4.97
N ILE A 419 -7.93 -9.80 -4.60
CA ILE A 419 -7.02 -10.39 -3.60
C ILE A 419 -7.71 -10.49 -2.23
N PHE A 420 -8.42 -9.45 -1.79
CA PHE A 420 -9.16 -9.48 -0.53
C PHE A 420 -10.24 -10.57 -0.52
N ASP A 421 -11.06 -10.63 -1.58
CA ASP A 421 -12.15 -11.62 -1.69
C ASP A 421 -11.58 -13.05 -1.73
N PHE A 422 -10.46 -13.26 -2.43
CA PHE A 422 -9.73 -14.54 -2.38
C PHE A 422 -9.31 -14.91 -0.95
N CYS A 423 -8.60 -14.03 -0.27
CA CYS A 423 -8.16 -14.26 1.11
C CYS A 423 -9.34 -14.49 2.07
N PHE A 424 -10.44 -13.75 1.89
CA PHE A 424 -11.67 -13.91 2.66
C PHE A 424 -12.29 -15.30 2.47
N HIS A 425 -12.54 -15.71 1.22
CA HIS A 425 -13.16 -17.00 0.93
C HIS A 425 -12.23 -18.17 1.28
N TYR A 426 -10.94 -18.05 1.01
CA TYR A 426 -9.95 -19.04 1.38
C TYR A 426 -9.88 -19.24 2.90
N SER A 427 -9.81 -18.14 3.66
CA SER A 427 -9.83 -18.18 5.12
C SER A 427 -11.09 -18.84 5.66
N LYS A 428 -12.27 -18.54 5.09
CA LYS A 428 -13.54 -19.20 5.47
C LYS A 428 -13.51 -20.71 5.21
N MET A 429 -12.98 -21.13 4.08
CA MET A 429 -12.81 -22.55 3.72
C MET A 429 -11.85 -23.26 4.69
N ARG A 430 -10.71 -22.63 5.03
CA ARG A 430 -9.72 -23.19 5.97
C ARG A 430 -10.27 -23.27 7.39
N HIS A 431 -11.00 -22.25 7.85
CA HIS A 431 -11.65 -22.28 9.17
C HIS A 431 -12.71 -23.38 9.28
N ALA A 432 -13.47 -23.64 8.20
CA ALA A 432 -14.41 -24.75 8.17
C ALA A 432 -13.71 -26.12 8.30
N ALA A 433 -12.45 -26.22 7.89
CA ALA A 433 -11.58 -27.40 8.08
C ALA A 433 -10.81 -27.38 9.42
N GLY A 434 -11.05 -26.40 10.31
CA GLY A 434 -10.41 -26.27 11.61
C GLY A 434 -8.94 -25.78 11.56
N VAL A 435 -8.53 -25.14 10.47
CA VAL A 435 -7.16 -24.67 10.24
C VAL A 435 -7.15 -23.16 9.99
N LEU A 436 -6.09 -22.47 10.37
CA LEU A 436 -5.88 -21.05 10.03
C LEU A 436 -5.50 -20.89 8.55
N ASN A 437 -5.58 -19.65 8.05
CA ASN A 437 -5.09 -19.32 6.71
C ASN A 437 -3.56 -19.56 6.65
N ASP A 438 -3.14 -20.43 5.75
CA ASP A 438 -1.75 -20.84 5.52
C ASP A 438 -1.16 -20.27 4.21
N VAL A 439 -1.86 -19.31 3.57
CA VAL A 439 -1.41 -18.55 2.38
C VAL A 439 -1.51 -17.06 2.70
N PRO A 440 -0.62 -16.52 3.56
CA PRO A 440 -0.61 -15.09 3.86
C PRO A 440 -0.14 -14.29 2.64
N VAL A 441 -0.80 -13.16 2.41
CA VAL A 441 -0.51 -12.24 1.28
C VAL A 441 -0.16 -10.86 1.84
N MET A 442 0.87 -10.25 1.30
CA MET A 442 1.19 -8.83 1.55
C MET A 442 1.01 -8.02 0.28
N LEU A 443 0.19 -6.98 0.36
CA LEU A 443 0.01 -6.01 -0.72
C LEU A 443 0.84 -4.75 -0.42
N VAL A 444 1.80 -4.46 -1.28
CA VAL A 444 2.68 -3.28 -1.20
C VAL A 444 2.11 -2.19 -2.09
N CYS A 445 1.79 -1.06 -1.50
CA CYS A 445 1.16 0.08 -2.17
C CYS A 445 2.19 1.21 -2.31
N GLU A 446 2.95 1.24 -3.42
CA GLU A 446 3.94 2.30 -3.69
C GLU A 446 3.25 3.58 -4.12
N GLU A 447 3.76 4.72 -3.63
CA GLU A 447 3.21 6.06 -3.87
C GLU A 447 1.69 6.15 -3.64
N ALA A 448 1.23 5.58 -2.54
CA ALA A 448 -0.19 5.39 -2.21
C ALA A 448 -1.02 6.69 -2.29
N HIS A 449 -0.41 7.86 -2.08
CA HIS A 449 -1.10 9.15 -2.19
C HIS A 449 -1.67 9.44 -3.59
N ASN A 450 -1.18 8.75 -4.64
CA ASN A 450 -1.68 8.94 -6.01
C ASN A 450 -3.01 8.23 -6.28
N TYR A 451 -3.38 7.22 -5.49
CA TYR A 451 -4.62 6.46 -5.71
C TYR A 451 -5.45 6.20 -4.46
N VAL A 452 -4.93 6.59 -3.28
CA VAL A 452 -5.67 6.56 -1.99
C VAL A 452 -5.56 7.90 -1.28
N PRO A 453 -5.90 9.02 -1.93
CA PRO A 453 -5.75 10.33 -1.31
C PRO A 453 -6.71 10.53 -0.13
N ARG A 454 -6.33 11.45 0.75
CA ARG A 454 -7.13 11.86 1.91
C ARG A 454 -8.44 12.54 1.53
N ASN A 455 -8.46 13.28 0.41
CA ASN A 455 -9.66 13.93 -0.08
C ASN A 455 -10.72 12.92 -0.55
N ASN A 456 -11.98 13.34 -0.54
CA ASN A 456 -13.12 12.51 -0.97
C ASN A 456 -13.43 12.68 -2.46
N ASP A 457 -12.43 12.88 -3.31
CA ASP A 457 -12.64 12.99 -4.74
C ASP A 457 -13.27 11.71 -5.30
N ALA A 458 -14.28 11.88 -6.13
CA ALA A 458 -15.02 10.78 -6.75
C ALA A 458 -14.12 9.85 -7.58
N ALA A 459 -13.08 10.39 -8.21
CA ALA A 459 -12.13 9.66 -9.03
C ALA A 459 -11.38 8.54 -8.26
N TYR A 460 -11.19 8.71 -6.95
CA TYR A 460 -10.44 7.75 -6.12
C TYR A 460 -11.32 6.95 -5.16
N ARG A 461 -12.64 7.08 -5.26
CA ARG A 461 -13.57 6.43 -4.32
C ARG A 461 -13.42 4.91 -4.31
N ALA A 462 -13.28 4.30 -5.47
CA ALA A 462 -13.18 2.84 -5.61
C ALA A 462 -11.91 2.27 -4.95
N SER A 463 -10.73 2.78 -5.31
CA SER A 463 -9.45 2.32 -4.75
C SER A 463 -9.35 2.59 -3.25
N ARG A 464 -9.79 3.77 -2.81
CA ARG A 464 -9.81 4.12 -1.40
C ARG A 464 -10.68 3.16 -0.60
N LYS A 465 -11.91 2.86 -1.06
CA LYS A 465 -12.83 1.95 -0.37
C LYS A 465 -12.26 0.53 -0.26
N SER A 466 -11.66 0.02 -1.35
CA SER A 466 -11.07 -1.31 -1.38
C SER A 466 -9.88 -1.43 -0.43
N LEU A 467 -8.95 -0.47 -0.46
CA LEU A 467 -7.76 -0.48 0.40
C LEU A 467 -8.09 -0.17 1.87
N GLU A 468 -9.04 0.74 2.16
CA GLU A 468 -9.53 0.95 3.53
C GLU A 468 -10.22 -0.28 4.11
N ARG A 469 -10.91 -1.07 3.29
CA ARG A 469 -11.49 -2.36 3.72
C ARG A 469 -10.39 -3.36 4.08
N ILE A 470 -9.35 -3.47 3.26
CA ILE A 470 -8.18 -4.31 3.57
C ILE A 470 -7.53 -3.86 4.88
N ALA A 471 -7.33 -2.54 5.06
CA ALA A 471 -6.74 -1.99 6.28
C ALA A 471 -7.55 -2.35 7.54
N LYS A 472 -8.89 -2.32 7.47
CA LYS A 472 -9.78 -2.63 8.60
C LYS A 472 -9.93 -4.13 8.88
N GLU A 473 -9.94 -4.96 7.85
CA GLU A 473 -10.39 -6.35 7.95
C GLU A 473 -9.34 -7.37 7.49
N GLY A 474 -8.40 -6.98 6.61
CA GLY A 474 -7.47 -7.90 5.91
C GLY A 474 -6.68 -8.82 6.82
N ARG A 475 -6.22 -8.31 7.95
CA ARG A 475 -5.48 -9.09 8.97
C ARG A 475 -6.19 -10.38 9.40
N LYS A 476 -7.51 -10.33 9.51
CA LYS A 476 -8.33 -11.50 9.90
C LYS A 476 -8.30 -12.62 8.87
N TYR A 477 -7.95 -12.27 7.63
CA TYR A 477 -7.95 -13.17 6.50
C TYR A 477 -6.55 -13.43 5.94
N GLY A 478 -5.50 -13.07 6.69
CA GLY A 478 -4.10 -13.26 6.28
C GLY A 478 -3.65 -12.29 5.18
N LEU A 479 -4.27 -11.12 5.06
CA LEU A 479 -3.90 -10.08 4.11
C LEU A 479 -3.38 -8.84 4.86
N SER A 480 -2.12 -8.49 4.62
CA SER A 480 -1.49 -7.29 5.18
C SER A 480 -1.20 -6.23 4.11
N LEU A 481 -1.03 -4.98 4.55
CA LEU A 481 -0.63 -3.86 3.69
C LEU A 481 0.75 -3.35 4.10
N MET A 482 1.58 -3.03 3.11
CA MET A 482 2.71 -2.13 3.25
C MET A 482 2.42 -0.87 2.43
N VAL A 483 2.15 0.24 3.12
CA VAL A 483 1.76 1.51 2.51
C VAL A 483 2.97 2.42 2.43
N VAL A 484 3.39 2.75 1.22
CA VAL A 484 4.60 3.51 0.94
C VAL A 484 4.23 4.87 0.36
N SER A 485 4.71 5.96 0.96
CA SER A 485 4.37 7.32 0.49
C SER A 485 5.44 8.35 0.81
N GLN A 486 5.62 9.28 -0.13
CA GLN A 486 6.43 10.49 0.09
C GLN A 486 5.62 11.58 0.83
N ARG A 487 4.29 11.51 0.79
CA ARG A 487 3.37 12.50 1.33
C ARG A 487 2.35 11.86 2.26
N PRO A 488 2.78 11.42 3.46
CA PRO A 488 1.88 10.73 4.37
C PRO A 488 0.64 11.54 4.76
N SER A 489 0.74 12.86 4.83
CA SER A 489 -0.40 13.74 5.13
C SER A 489 -1.50 13.77 4.06
N GLU A 490 -1.17 13.35 2.83
CA GLU A 490 -2.10 13.30 1.70
C GLU A 490 -2.79 11.94 1.52
N VAL A 491 -2.36 10.89 2.23
CA VAL A 491 -2.96 9.55 2.19
C VAL A 491 -4.14 9.44 3.16
N SER A 492 -5.09 8.56 2.86
CA SER A 492 -6.25 8.26 3.73
C SER A 492 -5.85 8.05 5.20
N GLU A 493 -6.43 8.83 6.09
CA GLU A 493 -6.23 8.69 7.55
C GLU A 493 -6.64 7.31 8.07
N THR A 494 -7.69 6.74 7.48
CA THR A 494 -8.17 5.41 7.87
C THR A 494 -7.10 4.35 7.69
N ILE A 495 -6.33 4.40 6.60
CA ILE A 495 -5.28 3.42 6.31
C ILE A 495 -4.12 3.57 7.29
N PHE A 496 -3.60 4.78 7.45
CA PHE A 496 -2.48 5.01 8.37
C PHE A 496 -2.83 4.73 9.84
N ALA A 497 -4.08 5.02 10.25
CA ALA A 497 -4.55 4.69 11.61
C ALA A 497 -4.62 3.17 11.89
N GLN A 498 -4.62 2.34 10.87
CA GLN A 498 -4.57 0.88 11.00
C GLN A 498 -3.16 0.31 10.89
N CYS A 499 -2.16 1.14 10.53
CA CYS A 499 -0.77 0.71 10.54
C CYS A 499 -0.26 0.62 11.98
N ASN A 500 0.27 -0.55 12.33
CA ASN A 500 0.84 -0.80 13.65
C ASN A 500 2.37 -0.65 13.67
N ASN A 501 3.00 -0.69 12.49
CA ASN A 501 4.44 -0.59 12.34
C ASN A 501 4.78 0.55 11.38
N PHE A 502 5.75 1.37 11.73
CA PHE A 502 6.19 2.51 10.95
C PHE A 502 7.70 2.46 10.71
N ILE A 503 8.11 2.66 9.46
CA ILE A 503 9.47 2.95 9.04
C ILE A 503 9.45 4.37 8.47
N SER A 504 9.90 5.34 9.26
CA SER A 504 9.92 6.75 8.86
C SER A 504 11.35 7.17 8.52
N LEU A 505 11.62 7.34 7.24
CA LEU A 505 12.86 7.93 6.76
C LEU A 505 12.80 9.47 6.90
N ARG A 506 13.81 10.17 6.36
CA ARG A 506 13.86 11.62 6.40
C ARG A 506 12.59 12.26 5.83
N LEU A 507 11.97 13.14 6.60
CA LEU A 507 10.84 13.96 6.21
C LEU A 507 11.23 15.44 6.32
N THR A 508 11.09 16.19 5.23
CA THR A 508 11.49 17.61 5.16
C THR A 508 10.30 18.56 5.25
N ASN A 509 9.07 18.09 5.01
CA ASN A 509 7.86 18.89 5.06
C ASN A 509 7.25 18.86 6.46
N ASP A 510 6.98 20.04 7.05
CA ASP A 510 6.42 20.17 8.39
C ASP A 510 5.03 19.54 8.55
N ALA A 511 4.18 19.59 7.51
CA ALA A 511 2.86 18.97 7.54
C ALA A 511 2.97 17.45 7.67
N ASP A 512 3.89 16.82 6.93
CA ASP A 512 4.15 15.39 6.97
C ASP A 512 4.78 14.96 8.29
N GLN A 513 5.75 15.75 8.81
CA GLN A 513 6.35 15.50 10.13
C GLN A 513 5.30 15.54 11.24
N ASN A 514 4.46 16.58 11.26
CA ASN A 514 3.40 16.75 12.25
C ASN A 514 2.34 15.64 12.13
N TYR A 515 2.05 15.17 10.92
CA TYR A 515 1.15 14.06 10.71
C TYR A 515 1.71 12.75 11.28
N VAL A 516 2.95 12.41 10.93
CA VAL A 516 3.63 11.19 11.43
C VAL A 516 3.81 11.25 12.96
N ARG A 517 4.11 12.43 13.54
CA ARG A 517 4.20 12.63 14.99
C ARG A 517 2.93 12.19 15.72
N ARG A 518 1.75 12.43 15.16
CA ARG A 518 0.46 12.03 15.77
C ARG A 518 0.18 10.54 15.67
N LEU A 519 0.82 9.85 14.72
CA LEU A 519 0.66 8.41 14.52
C LEU A 519 1.60 7.59 15.40
N PHE A 520 2.69 8.20 15.85
CA PHE A 520 3.63 7.53 16.72
C PHE A 520 3.10 7.44 18.15
N PRO A 521 3.40 6.36 18.90
CA PRO A 521 3.09 6.29 20.32
C PRO A 521 3.69 7.47 21.10
N ASP A 522 3.00 7.94 22.15
CA ASP A 522 3.40 9.12 22.95
C ASP A 522 4.82 9.05 23.48
N ASN A 523 5.32 7.85 23.77
CA ASN A 523 6.69 7.64 24.25
C ASN A 523 7.77 7.77 23.16
N SER A 524 7.39 7.98 21.91
CA SER A 524 8.32 8.09 20.76
C SER A 524 8.43 9.51 20.20
N SER A 525 7.79 10.49 20.82
CA SER A 525 7.73 11.88 20.31
C SER A 525 9.12 12.53 20.12
N ALA A 526 10.09 12.23 20.98
CA ALA A 526 11.46 12.76 20.84
C ALA A 526 12.17 12.25 19.57
N LEU A 527 11.80 11.05 19.08
CA LEU A 527 12.38 10.51 17.84
C LEU A 527 11.81 11.18 16.58
N THR A 528 10.67 11.85 16.66
CA THR A 528 10.12 12.58 15.52
C THR A 528 10.90 13.87 15.22
N ASP A 529 11.54 14.46 16.21
CA ASP A 529 12.32 15.70 16.05
C ASP A 529 13.64 15.47 15.28
N VAL A 530 14.10 14.22 15.16
CA VAL A 530 15.27 13.88 14.36
C VAL A 530 14.97 13.59 12.89
N LEU A 531 13.69 13.40 12.52
CA LEU A 531 13.27 13.03 11.15
C LEU A 531 13.83 13.97 10.06
N PRO A 532 13.88 15.30 10.22
CA PRO A 532 14.45 16.19 9.21
C PRO A 532 15.95 15.98 8.98
N ASN A 533 16.66 15.50 10.00
CA ASN A 533 18.11 15.41 10.04
C ASN A 533 18.65 14.02 9.66
N LEU A 534 17.80 13.04 9.44
CA LEU A 534 18.20 11.69 9.04
C LEU A 534 18.96 11.71 7.72
N THR A 535 20.02 10.93 7.62
CA THR A 535 20.74 10.71 6.35
C THR A 535 20.00 9.70 5.46
N ALA A 536 20.34 9.65 4.18
CA ALA A 536 19.71 8.69 3.27
C ALA A 536 19.88 7.25 3.78
N GLY A 537 18.80 6.51 3.82
CA GLY A 537 18.74 5.13 4.34
C GLY A 537 18.74 5.00 5.87
N GLU A 538 18.79 6.12 6.62
CA GLU A 538 18.43 6.11 8.04
C GLU A 538 16.93 6.28 8.21
N CYS A 539 16.36 5.56 9.18
CA CYS A 539 14.95 5.62 9.50
C CYS A 539 14.70 5.47 10.99
N VAL A 540 13.59 6.02 11.43
CA VAL A 540 12.99 5.72 12.75
C VAL A 540 12.04 4.54 12.57
N VAL A 541 12.23 3.48 13.36
CA VAL A 541 11.37 2.30 13.37
C VAL A 541 10.60 2.29 14.68
N VAL A 542 9.27 2.28 14.59
CA VAL A 542 8.36 2.21 15.75
C VAL A 542 7.21 1.27 15.47
N GLY A 543 6.63 0.68 16.50
CA GLY A 543 5.41 -0.13 16.38
C GLY A 543 5.41 -1.35 17.26
N ASP A 544 4.46 -2.23 16.98
CA ASP A 544 4.25 -3.44 17.77
C ASP A 544 5.30 -4.54 17.52
N ALA A 545 5.96 -4.48 16.36
CA ALA A 545 6.97 -5.46 15.97
C ALA A 545 8.35 -5.16 16.56
N VAL A 546 8.58 -3.96 17.09
CA VAL A 546 9.86 -3.61 17.73
C VAL A 546 9.72 -3.60 19.23
N LEU A 547 10.73 -4.09 19.91
CA LEU A 547 10.77 -4.03 21.37
C LEU A 547 10.90 -2.57 21.84
N LEU A 548 11.74 -1.80 21.18
CA LEU A 548 11.97 -0.39 21.44
C LEU A 548 12.02 0.41 20.14
N PRO A 549 11.44 1.63 20.10
CA PRO A 549 11.65 2.58 19.01
C PRO A 549 13.14 2.89 18.85
N ALA A 550 13.62 2.86 17.59
CA ALA A 550 15.05 3.05 17.33
C ALA A 550 15.31 3.79 16.01
N ILE A 551 16.47 4.46 15.94
CA ILE A 551 17.02 4.99 14.70
C ILE A 551 17.95 3.94 14.11
N VAL A 552 17.64 3.52 12.88
CA VAL A 552 18.28 2.40 12.21
C VAL A 552 18.85 2.84 10.87
N LYS A 553 20.04 2.37 10.54
CA LYS A 553 20.59 2.42 9.20
C LYS A 553 20.24 1.13 8.47
N MET A 554 19.39 1.24 7.46
CA MET A 554 19.03 0.10 6.63
C MET A 554 20.15 -0.23 5.63
N PRO A 555 20.46 -1.52 5.41
CA PRO A 555 21.41 -1.92 4.38
C PRO A 555 20.81 -1.64 2.98
N LEU A 556 21.69 -1.39 2.01
CA LEU A 556 21.25 -1.23 0.63
C LEU A 556 20.78 -2.57 0.04
N PRO A 557 19.71 -2.56 -0.74
CA PRO A 557 19.31 -3.75 -1.50
C PRO A 557 20.34 -4.06 -2.60
N ASP A 558 20.44 -5.33 -2.98
CA ASP A 558 21.29 -5.77 -4.07
C ASP A 558 20.59 -6.95 -4.79
N PRO A 559 20.06 -6.73 -6.00
CA PRO A 559 20.08 -5.52 -6.84
C PRO A 559 19.29 -4.32 -6.27
N GLN A 560 19.64 -3.12 -6.71
CA GLN A 560 18.94 -1.90 -6.30
C GLN A 560 17.72 -1.60 -7.20
N PRO A 561 16.67 -0.99 -6.66
CA PRO A 561 15.56 -0.50 -7.48
C PRO A 561 16.00 0.68 -8.38
N HIS A 562 15.29 0.89 -9.49
CA HIS A 562 15.52 2.02 -10.40
C HIS A 562 14.98 3.34 -9.86
N SER A 563 15.43 3.75 -8.69
CA SER A 563 15.00 5.00 -8.01
C SER A 563 16.03 6.13 -8.10
N GLN A 564 17.08 5.98 -8.91
CA GLN A 564 18.16 6.96 -9.00
C GLN A 564 17.77 8.10 -9.94
N SER A 565 17.94 9.33 -9.46
CA SER A 565 17.80 10.53 -10.29
C SER A 565 18.96 10.63 -11.30
N VAL A 566 18.63 11.06 -12.51
CA VAL A 566 19.64 11.38 -13.53
C VAL A 566 20.61 12.43 -12.97
N LYS A 567 21.90 12.19 -13.12
CA LYS A 567 22.96 13.17 -12.74
C LYS A 567 23.03 14.30 -13.78
N VAL A 568 21.97 15.10 -13.85
CA VAL A 568 21.72 16.11 -14.89
C VAL A 568 22.94 16.99 -15.16
N HIS A 569 23.61 17.49 -14.11
CA HIS A 569 24.78 18.34 -14.27
C HIS A 569 25.95 17.60 -14.93
N ASN A 570 26.14 16.32 -14.68
CA ASN A 570 27.18 15.51 -15.33
C ASN A 570 26.82 15.27 -16.79
N GLU A 571 25.56 14.88 -17.06
CA GLU A 571 25.09 14.65 -18.42
C GLU A 571 25.16 15.93 -19.29
N TRP A 572 24.85 17.09 -18.72
CA TRP A 572 24.97 18.36 -19.45
C TRP A 572 26.41 18.76 -19.80
N ARG A 573 27.41 18.20 -19.16
CA ARG A 573 28.83 18.40 -19.47
C ARG A 573 29.34 17.48 -20.58
N GLU A 574 28.60 16.41 -20.88
CA GLU A 574 28.93 15.48 -21.92
C GLU A 574 28.75 16.12 -23.31
N LYS A 575 29.34 15.50 -24.32
CA LYS A 575 29.12 15.93 -25.69
C LYS A 575 27.65 15.78 -26.08
N TRP A 576 27.21 16.65 -27.00
CA TRP A 576 25.90 16.54 -27.61
C TRP A 576 25.63 15.12 -28.09
N ARG A 577 24.52 14.53 -27.61
CA ARG A 577 24.09 13.18 -27.99
C ARG A 577 22.98 13.26 -29.02
N GLU A 578 23.12 12.53 -30.10
CA GLU A 578 22.04 12.31 -31.05
C GLU A 578 21.01 11.36 -30.46
N VAL A 579 19.76 11.67 -30.70
CA VAL A 579 18.62 10.87 -30.21
C VAL A 579 17.90 10.26 -31.41
N ALA A 580 17.61 8.98 -31.35
CA ALA A 580 16.76 8.29 -32.33
C ALA A 580 15.28 8.67 -32.10
N PHE A 581 14.89 9.85 -32.56
CA PHE A 581 13.52 10.36 -32.38
C PHE A 581 12.46 9.43 -32.96
N GLU A 582 12.75 8.73 -34.05
CA GLU A 582 11.83 7.79 -34.70
C GLU A 582 11.47 6.64 -33.76
N ASP A 583 12.43 6.09 -33.04
CA ASP A 583 12.22 5.00 -32.07
C ASP A 583 11.40 5.50 -30.87
N VAL A 584 11.70 6.70 -30.37
CA VAL A 584 10.95 7.32 -29.27
C VAL A 584 9.49 7.56 -29.68
N ILE A 585 9.28 8.11 -30.90
CA ILE A 585 7.94 8.37 -31.42
C ILE A 585 7.19 7.06 -31.69
N ALA A 586 7.86 6.03 -32.20
CA ALA A 586 7.26 4.71 -32.39
C ALA A 586 6.80 4.11 -31.06
N ARG A 587 7.61 4.22 -30.00
CA ARG A 587 7.22 3.81 -28.65
C ARG A 587 6.05 4.63 -28.10
N TRP A 588 6.02 5.95 -28.35
CA TRP A 588 4.95 6.84 -27.89
C TRP A 588 3.60 6.55 -28.56
N ARG A 589 3.62 5.99 -29.78
CA ARG A 589 2.41 5.64 -30.56
C ARG A 589 1.87 4.23 -30.28
N LYS A 590 2.64 3.41 -29.56
CA LYS A 590 2.17 2.10 -29.06
C LYS A 590 1.16 2.30 -27.91
#